data_19656f16e4e54155c83f275fa7775a9c
#
_entry.id   19656f16e4e54155c83f275fa7775a9c
#
_cell.length_a   1.000
_cell.length_b   1.000
_cell.length_c   1.000
_cell.angle_alpha   90.00
_cell.angle_beta   90.00
_cell.angle_gamma   90.00
#
_symmetry.space_group_name_H-M   'P 1'
#
loop_
_entity.id
_entity.type
_entity.pdbx_description
1 polymer ?
#
loop_
_entity_poly.entity_id
_entity_poly.type
_entity_poly.pdbx_seq_one_letter_code
_entity_poly.pdbx_strand_id
1 'polypeptide(L)'
;MTAAGAGGPGAYVYRVEARTTAPTEVVWPLLGEARRWREWSFLTASGLEREGAPDPDGVGAVRRFTSYGVGSREEVVAWDPPHHLGYAVLSGFPVRGYRADVTLERVDDGTRIEWAGSFDPKVPGTGRVLQMVLVRMMQRFADDVARYADGLDD
;
A
#
# COMPACT_ATOMS: atom_id res chain seq x y z
N MET A 1 -23.83 1.68 -9.34
CA MET A 1 -23.16 1.58 -9.41
C MET A 1 -22.41 1.39 -9.60
N THR A 2 -22.33 1.80 -9.86
CA THR A 2 -21.62 1.61 -10.26
C THR A 2 -20.77 1.24 -10.13
N ALA A 3 -20.79 1.29 -10.73
CA ALA A 3 -19.83 0.68 -10.77
C ALA A 3 -19.16 0.84 -9.80
N ALA A 4 -19.61 0.32 -9.29
CA ALA A 4 -18.97 0.28 -8.43
C ALA A 4 -17.69 0.59 -8.45
N GLY A 5 -17.06 -0.18 -8.63
CA GLY A 5 -15.78 -0.02 -8.53
C GLY A 5 -15.26 1.18 -9.15
N ALA A 6 -15.86 1.50 -10.14
CA ALA A 6 -15.47 2.70 -10.78
C ALA A 6 -16.00 3.92 -10.07
N GLY A 7 -16.67 3.69 -9.00
CA GLY A 7 -17.21 4.79 -8.26
C GLY A 7 -16.12 5.63 -7.64
N GLY A 8 -16.50 6.70 -7.04
CA GLY A 8 -15.58 7.57 -6.34
C GLY A 8 -15.05 6.95 -5.05
N PRO A 9 -14.34 7.72 -4.25
CA PRO A 9 -13.77 7.23 -2.99
C PRO A 9 -14.85 6.81 -2.02
N GLY A 10 -14.50 5.93 -1.10
CA GLY A 10 -15.36 5.54 -0.01
C GLY A 10 -15.61 6.68 0.95
N ALA A 11 -16.52 6.45 1.91
CA ALA A 11 -16.92 7.48 2.87
C ALA A 11 -15.80 7.84 3.85
N TYR A 12 -14.87 6.93 4.09
CA TYR A 12 -13.76 7.15 5.02
C TYR A 12 -12.46 7.20 4.24
N VAL A 13 -11.62 8.17 4.58
CA VAL A 13 -10.34 8.37 3.91
C VAL A 13 -9.23 8.46 4.94
N TYR A 14 -8.01 8.13 4.51
CA TYR A 14 -6.83 8.38 5.32
C TYR A 14 -5.69 8.84 4.42
N ARG A 15 -4.73 9.50 5.05
CA ARG A 15 -3.53 9.96 4.35
C ARG A 15 -2.39 9.99 5.35
N VAL A 16 -1.29 9.35 4.99
CA VAL A 16 -0.09 9.34 5.81
C VAL A 16 1.10 9.68 4.94
N GLU A 17 2.18 10.09 5.56
CA GLU A 17 3.36 10.55 4.85
C GLU A 17 4.62 10.18 5.63
N ALA A 18 5.71 9.90 4.89
CA ALA A 18 7.02 9.68 5.46
C ALA A 18 8.07 10.20 4.49
N ARG A 19 9.29 10.41 4.98
CA ARG A 19 10.40 10.88 4.16
C ARG A 19 11.62 10.00 4.38
N THR A 20 12.38 9.83 3.31
CA THR A 20 13.63 9.09 3.33
C THR A 20 14.69 9.87 2.56
N THR A 21 15.96 9.68 2.93
CA THR A 21 17.08 10.27 2.19
C THR A 21 17.35 9.52 0.88
N ALA A 22 16.77 8.33 0.71
CA ALA A 22 17.01 7.52 -0.47
C ALA A 22 16.26 8.07 -1.69
N PRO A 23 16.82 7.92 -2.90
CA PRO A 23 16.13 8.34 -4.12
C PRO A 23 14.94 7.43 -4.43
N THR A 24 14.02 7.91 -5.28
CA THR A 24 12.82 7.17 -5.62
C THR A 24 13.13 5.79 -6.21
N GLU A 25 14.24 5.68 -6.94
CA GLU A 25 14.66 4.42 -7.56
C GLU A 25 15.04 3.35 -6.53
N VAL A 26 15.45 3.76 -5.34
CA VAL A 26 15.74 2.84 -4.24
C VAL A 26 14.47 2.46 -3.50
N VAL A 27 13.57 3.42 -3.32
CA VAL A 27 12.31 3.19 -2.58
C VAL A 27 11.33 2.35 -3.37
N TRP A 28 11.24 2.60 -4.68
CA TRP A 28 10.22 1.95 -5.51
C TRP A 28 10.20 0.43 -5.42
N PRO A 29 11.34 -0.29 -5.58
CA PRO A 29 11.30 -1.76 -5.52
C PRO A 29 10.80 -2.28 -4.17
N LEU A 30 11.04 -1.54 -3.08
CA LEU A 30 10.61 -1.95 -1.75
C LEU A 30 9.08 -2.00 -1.65
N LEU A 31 8.40 -1.11 -2.35
CA LEU A 31 6.94 -1.02 -2.35
C LEU A 31 6.33 -1.81 -3.51
N GLY A 32 6.96 -1.77 -4.67
CA GLY A 32 6.44 -2.39 -5.88
C GLY A 32 6.59 -3.90 -5.91
N GLU A 33 7.68 -4.42 -5.38
CA GLU A 33 7.92 -5.88 -5.40
C GLU A 33 7.32 -6.50 -4.15
N ALA A 34 6.24 -7.23 -4.33
CA ALA A 34 5.48 -7.78 -3.21
C ALA A 34 6.34 -8.60 -2.24
N ARG A 35 7.29 -9.38 -2.77
CA ARG A 35 8.14 -10.23 -1.93
C ARG A 35 9.00 -9.45 -0.96
N ARG A 36 9.30 -8.19 -1.27
CA ARG A 36 10.23 -7.40 -0.47
C ARG A 36 9.59 -6.76 0.75
N TRP A 37 8.26 -6.76 0.83
CA TRP A 37 7.57 -6.14 1.97
C TRP A 37 7.98 -6.74 3.32
N ARG A 38 8.25 -8.04 3.37
CA ARG A 38 8.69 -8.66 4.62
C ARG A 38 10.09 -8.26 5.06
N GLU A 39 10.89 -7.67 4.13
CA GLU A 39 12.23 -7.21 4.48
C GLU A 39 12.21 -6.00 5.40
N TRP A 40 11.21 -5.13 5.23
CA TRP A 40 11.19 -3.84 5.91
C TRP A 40 9.99 -3.66 6.83
N SER A 41 9.05 -4.56 6.85
CA SER A 41 7.83 -4.43 7.65
C SER A 41 7.70 -5.55 8.68
N PHE A 42 6.63 -5.46 9.47
CA PHE A 42 6.33 -6.50 10.47
C PHE A 42 5.70 -7.75 9.86
N LEU A 43 5.51 -7.80 8.56
CA LEU A 43 4.88 -8.96 7.93
C LEU A 43 5.76 -10.19 8.03
N THR A 44 5.13 -11.34 8.28
CA THR A 44 5.84 -12.61 8.37
C THR A 44 6.00 -13.27 7.01
N ALA A 45 5.13 -12.95 6.06
CA ALA A 45 5.23 -13.43 4.69
C ALA A 45 4.64 -12.41 3.73
N SER A 46 5.21 -12.35 2.54
CA SER A 46 4.71 -11.49 1.47
C SER A 46 5.08 -12.08 0.12
N GLY A 47 4.23 -11.92 -0.87
CA GLY A 47 4.50 -12.42 -2.20
C GLY A 47 3.32 -12.24 -3.14
N LEU A 48 3.42 -12.88 -4.31
CA LEU A 48 2.38 -12.83 -5.32
C LEU A 48 1.55 -14.10 -5.30
N GLU A 49 0.24 -13.94 -5.34
CA GLU A 49 -0.68 -15.03 -5.58
C GLU A 49 -0.90 -15.19 -7.09
N ARG A 50 -0.86 -14.06 -7.83
CA ARG A 50 -1.01 -14.01 -9.28
C ARG A 50 -0.11 -12.92 -9.82
N GLU A 51 0.56 -13.21 -10.93
CA GLU A 51 1.39 -12.21 -11.59
C GLU A 51 0.54 -11.25 -12.41
N GLY A 52 1.01 -10.00 -12.49
CA GLY A 52 0.44 -9.02 -13.39
C GLY A 52 1.12 -9.08 -14.76
N ALA A 53 0.82 -8.10 -15.60
CA ALA A 53 1.41 -8.01 -16.92
C ALA A 53 1.43 -6.56 -17.40
N PRO A 54 2.48 -6.14 -18.11
CA PRO A 54 3.66 -6.92 -18.50
C PRO A 54 4.62 -7.21 -17.36
N ASP A 55 4.63 -6.36 -16.32
CA ASP A 55 5.48 -6.60 -15.16
C ASP A 55 4.78 -7.57 -14.21
N PRO A 56 5.47 -8.61 -13.69
CA PRO A 56 4.84 -9.53 -12.75
C PRO A 56 4.24 -8.87 -11.51
N ASP A 57 4.84 -7.78 -11.03
CA ASP A 57 4.32 -7.03 -9.89
C ASP A 57 3.38 -5.89 -10.31
N GLY A 58 3.14 -5.73 -11.60
CA GLY A 58 2.36 -4.63 -12.15
C GLY A 58 0.86 -4.88 -12.13
N VAL A 59 0.15 -4.14 -12.98
CA VAL A 59 -1.32 -4.18 -13.02
C VAL A 59 -1.83 -5.60 -13.20
N GLY A 60 -2.80 -5.97 -12.37
CA GLY A 60 -3.38 -7.31 -12.37
C GLY A 60 -2.71 -8.25 -11.38
N ALA A 61 -1.55 -7.90 -10.84
CA ALA A 61 -0.91 -8.73 -9.82
C ALA A 61 -1.79 -8.79 -8.57
N VAL A 62 -1.89 -9.98 -7.99
CA VAL A 62 -2.55 -10.14 -6.69
C VAL A 62 -1.47 -10.42 -5.66
N ARG A 63 -1.37 -9.55 -4.69
CA ARG A 63 -0.35 -9.62 -3.64
C ARG A 63 -0.96 -10.24 -2.39
N ARG A 64 -0.16 -11.01 -1.70
CA ARG A 64 -0.57 -11.68 -0.47
C ARG A 64 0.36 -11.28 0.65
N PHE A 65 -0.22 -10.76 1.73
CA PHE A 65 0.54 -10.33 2.90
C PHE A 65 0.01 -11.04 4.14
N THR A 66 0.91 -11.55 4.96
CA THR A 66 0.53 -12.30 6.15
C THR A 66 1.31 -11.80 7.36
N SER A 67 0.62 -11.70 8.49
CA SER A 67 1.24 -11.40 9.77
C SER A 67 0.65 -12.34 10.81
N TYR A 68 1.49 -13.24 11.31
CA TYR A 68 1.09 -14.19 12.35
C TYR A 68 -0.21 -14.94 12.02
N GLY A 69 -0.30 -15.44 10.77
CA GLY A 69 -1.45 -16.23 10.35
C GLY A 69 -2.65 -15.44 9.85
N VAL A 70 -2.62 -14.11 9.98
CA VAL A 70 -3.69 -13.25 9.48
C VAL A 70 -3.21 -12.63 8.17
N GLY A 71 -3.96 -12.83 7.10
CA GLY A 71 -3.55 -12.42 5.78
C GLY A 71 -4.51 -11.48 5.09
N SER A 72 -3.96 -10.71 4.15
CA SER A 72 -4.74 -9.87 3.25
C SER A 72 -4.34 -10.13 1.82
N ARG A 73 -5.24 -9.85 0.90
CA ARG A 73 -5.03 -9.99 -0.53
C ARG A 73 -5.35 -8.66 -1.19
N GLU A 74 -4.49 -8.23 -2.10
CA GLU A 74 -4.63 -6.95 -2.79
C GLU A 74 -4.36 -7.13 -4.27
N GLU A 75 -5.09 -6.39 -5.08
CA GLU A 75 -4.85 -6.37 -6.52
C GLU A 75 -4.24 -5.04 -6.91
N VAL A 76 -3.16 -5.05 -7.67
CA VAL A 76 -2.54 -3.84 -8.20
C VAL A 76 -3.41 -3.33 -9.34
N VAL A 77 -3.87 -2.08 -9.23
CA VAL A 77 -4.76 -1.46 -10.21
C VAL A 77 -4.13 -0.26 -10.89
N ALA A 78 -2.99 0.24 -10.40
CA ALA A 78 -2.23 1.30 -11.04
C ALA A 78 -0.75 1.03 -10.83
N TRP A 79 0.05 1.26 -11.87
CA TRP A 79 1.48 0.92 -11.85
C TRP A 79 2.23 1.91 -12.74
N ASP A 80 2.92 2.85 -12.11
CA ASP A 80 3.72 3.86 -12.82
C ASP A 80 5.06 4.04 -12.11
N PRO A 81 6.02 3.14 -12.38
CA PRO A 81 7.35 3.23 -11.75
C PRO A 81 8.10 4.49 -12.17
N PRO A 82 8.84 5.11 -11.27
CA PRO A 82 8.97 4.83 -9.85
C PRO A 82 8.10 5.75 -9.00
N HIS A 83 6.94 6.20 -9.47
CA HIS A 83 6.18 7.28 -8.87
C HIS A 83 4.86 6.87 -8.22
N HIS A 84 4.16 5.88 -8.77
CA HIS A 84 2.78 5.64 -8.33
C HIS A 84 2.42 4.17 -8.37
N LEU A 85 1.89 3.68 -7.25
CA LEU A 85 1.35 2.34 -7.09
C LEU A 85 -0.05 2.46 -6.50
N GLY A 86 -1.06 1.91 -7.21
CA GLY A 86 -2.42 1.87 -6.69
C GLY A 86 -2.86 0.43 -6.51
N TYR A 87 -3.59 0.14 -5.42
CA TYR A 87 -4.08 -1.20 -5.18
C TYR A 87 -5.46 -1.19 -4.53
N ALA A 88 -6.18 -2.28 -4.73
CA ALA A 88 -7.49 -2.50 -4.14
C ALA A 88 -7.42 -3.72 -3.23
N VAL A 89 -8.03 -3.65 -2.06
CA VAL A 89 -8.07 -4.78 -1.13
C VAL A 89 -9.16 -5.74 -1.57
N LEU A 90 -8.79 -7.00 -1.75
CA LEU A 90 -9.72 -8.07 -2.12
C LEU A 90 -10.29 -8.77 -0.89
N SER A 91 -9.47 -8.95 0.14
CA SER A 91 -9.89 -9.62 1.37
C SER A 91 -8.88 -9.33 2.48
N GLY A 92 -9.29 -9.61 3.72
CA GLY A 92 -8.41 -9.49 4.87
C GLY A 92 -8.78 -8.37 5.83
N PHE A 93 -9.62 -7.44 5.42
CA PHE A 93 -10.13 -6.36 6.27
C PHE A 93 -11.64 -6.28 6.12
N PRO A 94 -12.36 -5.89 7.16
CA PRO A 94 -13.83 -5.76 7.08
C PRO A 94 -14.24 -4.45 6.41
N VAL A 95 -13.82 -4.29 5.16
CA VAL A 95 -14.03 -3.08 4.36
C VAL A 95 -14.62 -3.44 2.99
N ARG A 96 -15.19 -2.43 2.34
CA ARG A 96 -15.67 -2.51 0.96
C ARG A 96 -15.04 -1.40 0.15
N GLY A 97 -14.74 -1.70 -1.10
CA GLY A 97 -14.24 -0.69 -2.02
C GLY A 97 -12.95 -0.02 -1.56
N TYR A 98 -12.13 -0.72 -0.82
CA TYR A 98 -10.87 -0.17 -0.35
C TYR A 98 -9.91 -0.01 -1.51
N ARG A 99 -9.48 1.22 -1.71
CA ARG A 99 -8.43 1.54 -2.66
C ARG A 99 -7.41 2.44 -1.99
N ALA A 100 -6.14 2.16 -2.23
CA ALA A 100 -5.06 3.02 -1.75
C ALA A 100 -4.09 3.33 -2.89
N ASP A 101 -3.46 4.47 -2.78
CA ASP A 101 -2.44 4.93 -3.72
C ASP A 101 -1.21 5.36 -2.94
N VAL A 102 -0.05 4.85 -3.37
CA VAL A 102 1.24 5.24 -2.82
C VAL A 102 1.94 6.06 -3.88
N THR A 103 2.32 7.26 -3.52
CA THR A 103 2.99 8.18 -4.43
C THR A 103 4.38 8.50 -3.91
N LEU A 104 5.38 8.41 -4.76
CA LEU A 104 6.75 8.78 -4.44
C LEU A 104 7.11 10.06 -5.17
N GLU A 105 7.46 11.08 -4.41
CA GLU A 105 7.86 12.35 -4.97
C GLU A 105 9.31 12.64 -4.60
N ARG A 106 10.10 12.97 -5.60
CA ARG A 106 11.48 13.38 -5.37
C ARG A 106 11.48 14.75 -4.69
N VAL A 107 12.18 14.85 -3.57
CA VAL A 107 12.38 16.12 -2.86
C VAL A 107 13.88 16.37 -2.77
N ASP A 108 14.27 17.56 -2.29
CA ASP A 108 15.67 17.98 -2.29
C ASP A 108 16.61 16.95 -1.65
N ASP A 109 16.18 16.35 -0.54
CA ASP A 109 17.03 15.46 0.24
C ASP A 109 16.63 13.98 0.12
N GLY A 110 15.89 13.61 -0.91
CA GLY A 110 15.49 12.21 -1.06
C GLY A 110 14.11 12.05 -1.64
N THR A 111 13.24 11.31 -0.95
CA THR A 111 11.91 10.97 -1.41
C THR A 111 10.87 11.23 -0.34
N ARG A 112 9.75 11.83 -0.75
CA ARG A 112 8.54 11.90 0.08
C ARG A 112 7.62 10.76 -0.35
N ILE A 113 7.19 9.97 0.63
CA ILE A 113 6.28 8.85 0.43
C ILE A 113 4.91 9.28 0.94
N GLU A 114 3.92 9.29 0.06
CA GLU A 114 2.56 9.63 0.44
C GLU A 114 1.67 8.42 0.22
N TRP A 115 0.85 8.10 1.20
CA TRP A 115 0.00 6.93 1.17
C TRP A 115 -1.42 7.36 1.51
N ALA A 116 -2.34 7.21 0.58
CA ALA A 116 -3.71 7.67 0.74
C ALA A 116 -4.68 6.56 0.37
N GLY A 117 -5.73 6.38 1.16
CA GLY A 117 -6.71 5.35 0.90
C GLY A 117 -8.11 5.80 1.23
N SER A 118 -9.10 5.07 0.69
CA SER A 118 -10.50 5.29 0.98
C SER A 118 -11.22 3.95 1.04
N PHE A 119 -12.28 3.90 1.82
CA PHE A 119 -13.04 2.66 1.99
C PHE A 119 -14.40 2.95 2.62
N ASP A 120 -15.27 1.94 2.55
CA ASP A 120 -16.51 1.91 3.35
C ASP A 120 -16.42 0.74 4.32
N PRO A 121 -16.98 0.86 5.54
CA PRO A 121 -16.95 -0.26 6.48
C PRO A 121 -17.93 -1.33 6.03
N LYS A 122 -17.54 -2.59 6.19
CA LYS A 122 -18.41 -3.70 5.90
C LYS A 122 -19.51 -3.83 6.94
N VAL A 123 -19.20 -3.47 8.19
CA VAL A 123 -20.14 -3.51 9.30
C VAL A 123 -20.52 -2.08 9.68
N PRO A 124 -21.81 -1.74 9.64
CA PRO A 124 -22.24 -0.38 9.99
C PRO A 124 -21.77 0.04 11.38
N GLY A 125 -21.34 1.29 11.51
CA GLY A 125 -20.90 1.84 12.80
C GLY A 125 -19.42 1.64 13.10
N THR A 126 -18.67 0.91 12.28
CA THR A 126 -17.26 0.61 12.55
C THR A 126 -16.28 1.51 11.79
N GLY A 127 -16.78 2.42 10.95
CA GLY A 127 -15.92 3.20 10.06
C GLY A 127 -14.83 4.00 10.75
N ARG A 128 -15.18 4.71 11.84
CA ARG A 128 -14.19 5.54 12.53
C ARG A 128 -13.09 4.71 13.21
N VAL A 129 -13.46 3.58 13.79
CA VAL A 129 -12.50 2.69 14.43
C VAL A 129 -11.56 2.11 13.38
N LEU A 130 -12.11 1.65 12.27
CA LEU A 130 -11.29 1.14 11.16
C LEU A 130 -10.38 2.21 10.60
N GLN A 131 -10.88 3.44 10.44
CA GLN A 131 -10.07 4.55 9.95
C GLN A 131 -8.88 4.79 10.87
N MET A 132 -9.10 4.80 12.18
CA MET A 132 -8.04 5.00 13.14
C MET A 132 -6.99 3.87 13.09
N VAL A 133 -7.46 2.62 13.00
CA VAL A 133 -6.57 1.47 12.91
C VAL A 133 -5.74 1.54 11.62
N LEU A 134 -6.40 1.84 10.50
CA LEU A 134 -5.72 1.89 9.21
C LEU A 134 -4.71 3.03 9.15
N VAL A 135 -5.04 4.20 9.69
CA VAL A 135 -4.09 5.32 9.74
C VAL A 135 -2.82 4.90 10.48
N ARG A 136 -2.97 4.26 11.64
CA ARG A 136 -1.81 3.84 12.42
C ARG A 136 -0.99 2.78 11.72
N MET A 137 -1.67 1.81 11.11
CA MET A 137 -1.00 0.73 10.42
C MET A 137 -0.26 1.24 9.18
N MET A 138 -0.91 2.08 8.38
CA MET A 138 -0.27 2.61 7.18
C MET A 138 0.84 3.60 7.51
N GLN A 139 0.70 4.37 8.59
CA GLN A 139 1.79 5.23 9.03
C GLN A 139 3.00 4.38 9.43
N ARG A 140 2.77 3.25 10.08
CA ARG A 140 3.84 2.35 10.45
C ARG A 140 4.55 1.78 9.21
N PHE A 141 3.77 1.37 8.19
CA PHE A 141 4.36 0.90 6.94
C PHE A 141 5.20 2.01 6.28
N ALA A 142 4.65 3.21 6.21
CA ALA A 142 5.36 4.33 5.59
C ALA A 142 6.66 4.65 6.33
N ASP A 143 6.61 4.69 7.65
CA ASP A 143 7.79 4.95 8.47
C ASP A 143 8.83 3.84 8.35
N ASP A 144 8.38 2.60 8.33
CA ASP A 144 9.28 1.45 8.27
C ASP A 144 10.00 1.39 6.92
N VAL A 145 9.29 1.59 5.81
CA VAL A 145 9.94 1.56 4.49
C VAL A 145 10.90 2.74 4.35
N ALA A 146 10.54 3.91 4.88
CA ALA A 146 11.41 5.08 4.83
C ALA A 146 12.71 4.82 5.59
N ARG A 147 12.61 4.25 6.78
CA ARG A 147 13.78 3.95 7.61
C ARG A 147 14.67 2.89 6.98
N TYR A 148 14.04 1.87 6.42
CA TYR A 148 14.78 0.81 5.74
C TYR A 148 15.53 1.36 4.53
N ALA A 149 14.86 2.22 3.75
CA ALA A 149 15.47 2.85 2.59
C ALA A 149 16.64 3.74 2.98
N ASP A 150 16.52 4.46 4.11
CA ASP A 150 17.64 5.26 4.62
C ASP A 150 18.90 4.40 4.79
N GLY A 151 18.74 3.21 5.34
CA GLY A 151 19.87 2.29 5.54
C GLY A 151 20.47 1.76 4.27
N LEU A 152 19.68 1.65 3.21
CA LEU A 152 20.19 1.20 1.92
C LEU A 152 20.93 2.30 1.17
N ASP A 153 20.60 3.57 1.48
CA ASP A 153 21.23 4.71 0.83
C ASP A 153 22.61 5.02 1.41
N ASP A 154 22.91 4.52 2.60
CA ASP A 154 24.22 4.74 3.26
C ASP A 154 25.36 3.94 2.60
#